data_a94cb4d2bd32bac128647bb40bbc3d02
#
_entry.id   a94cb4d2bd32bac128647bb40bbc3d02
#
_cell.length_a   1.000
_cell.length_b   1.000
_cell.length_c   1.000
_cell.angle_alpha   90.00
_cell.angle_beta   90.00
_cell.angle_gamma   90.00
#
_symmetry.space_group_name_H-M   'P 1'
#
loop_
_entity.id
_entity.type
_entity.pdbx_description
1 polymer ?
#
loop_
_entity_poly.entity_id
_entity_poly.type
_entity_poly.pdbx_seq_one_letter_code
_entity_poly.pdbx_strand_id
1 'polypeptide(L)'
;YKRQDPQSSGTGYTQLATYIQLWGEDEAFKYLKELNKNVSQYTKSGNTATRNTARGETAIGIGFLHEYSLEKAKGAPVELVVPCEGTGYEIGGVSIIKGARNLENAKLFVDWALSKEAQELTWKKGEAYSILTNSTAEQSPYALDFKSINLINYDFDKYGSSDLRKRLITKWVDDVKLAK
;
A
#
# COMPACT_ATOMS: atom_id res chain seq x y z
N TYR A 1 18.13 0.64 0.64
CA TYR A 1 16.66 0.54 0.53
C TYR A 1 16.12 -0.58 1.42
N LYS A 2 14.95 -0.35 2.06
CA LYS A 2 14.10 -1.41 2.61
C LYS A 2 12.73 -1.36 1.94
N ARG A 3 12.19 -2.54 1.59
CA ARG A 3 10.85 -2.67 0.99
C ARG A 3 10.18 -3.96 1.47
N GLN A 4 8.88 -4.05 1.24
CA GLN A 4 8.10 -5.21 1.61
C GLN A 4 8.35 -6.38 0.65
N ASP A 5 8.31 -7.59 1.22
CA ASP A 5 8.38 -8.84 0.47
C ASP A 5 7.02 -9.15 -0.17
N PRO A 6 6.91 -9.25 -1.51
CA PRO A 6 5.67 -9.60 -2.19
C PRO A 6 5.05 -10.94 -1.78
N GLN A 7 5.85 -11.87 -1.24
CA GLN A 7 5.35 -13.16 -0.75
C GLN A 7 4.50 -13.04 0.51
N SER A 8 4.86 -12.10 1.40
CA SER A 8 4.26 -12.00 2.73
C SER A 8 3.49 -10.70 2.97
N SER A 9 3.56 -9.74 2.04
CA SER A 9 2.95 -8.43 2.17
C SER A 9 2.07 -8.10 0.97
N GLY A 10 0.81 -7.74 1.22
CA GLY A 10 -0.10 -7.18 0.21
C GLY A 10 0.52 -5.94 -0.46
N THR A 11 1.04 -5.02 0.33
CA THR A 11 1.75 -3.82 -0.14
C THR A 11 2.90 -4.18 -1.10
N GLY A 12 3.69 -5.21 -0.77
CA GLY A 12 4.78 -5.68 -1.63
C GLY A 12 4.27 -6.20 -2.97
N TYR A 13 3.15 -6.92 -2.96
CA TYR A 13 2.53 -7.40 -4.19
C TYR A 13 1.91 -6.27 -5.03
N THR A 14 1.22 -5.32 -4.39
CA THR A 14 0.66 -4.15 -5.08
C THR A 14 1.77 -3.35 -5.78
N GLN A 15 2.93 -3.18 -5.15
CA GLN A 15 4.09 -2.55 -5.79
C GLN A 15 4.60 -3.35 -7.00
N LEU A 16 4.72 -4.67 -6.88
CA LEU A 16 5.12 -5.53 -7.99
C LEU A 16 4.17 -5.39 -9.17
N ALA A 17 2.87 -5.48 -8.91
CA ALA A 17 1.82 -5.34 -9.92
C ALA A 17 1.79 -3.93 -10.53
N THR A 18 2.09 -2.89 -9.75
CA THR A 18 2.20 -1.51 -10.24
C THR A 18 3.31 -1.37 -11.27
N TYR A 19 4.50 -1.86 -10.98
CA TYR A 19 5.62 -1.79 -11.93
C TYR A 19 5.31 -2.52 -13.23
N ILE A 20 4.67 -3.70 -13.13
CA ILE A 20 4.27 -4.47 -14.32
C ILE A 20 3.22 -3.72 -15.14
N GLN A 21 2.30 -3.01 -14.50
CA GLN A 21 1.27 -2.23 -15.21
C GLN A 21 1.84 -0.97 -15.85
N LEU A 22 2.86 -0.36 -15.25
CA LEU A 22 3.53 0.83 -15.80
C LEU A 22 4.41 0.50 -17.00
N TRP A 23 5.17 -0.58 -16.94
CA TRP A 23 6.28 -0.81 -17.89
C TRP A 23 6.19 -2.13 -18.66
N GLY A 24 5.20 -2.98 -18.36
CA GLY A 24 5.18 -4.35 -18.83
C GLY A 24 6.04 -5.27 -17.96
N GLU A 25 5.81 -6.58 -18.09
CA GLU A 25 6.44 -7.57 -17.20
C GLU A 25 7.97 -7.60 -17.33
N ASP A 26 8.49 -7.61 -18.55
CA ASP A 26 9.93 -7.76 -18.78
C ASP A 26 10.74 -6.57 -18.25
N GLU A 27 10.33 -5.34 -18.55
CA GLU A 27 11.01 -4.14 -18.07
C GLU A 27 10.85 -3.97 -16.55
N ALA A 28 9.69 -4.31 -15.99
CA ALA A 28 9.47 -4.30 -14.55
C ALA A 28 10.43 -5.27 -13.83
N PHE A 29 10.60 -6.48 -14.36
CA PHE A 29 11.52 -7.45 -13.76
C PHE A 29 13.00 -7.06 -13.96
N LYS A 30 13.35 -6.46 -15.06
CA LYS A 30 14.69 -5.88 -15.27
C LYS A 30 14.99 -4.79 -14.24
N TYR A 31 14.06 -3.85 -14.05
CA TYR A 31 14.16 -2.81 -13.02
C TYR A 31 14.29 -3.41 -11.61
N LEU A 32 13.47 -4.42 -11.28
CA LEU A 32 13.48 -5.06 -9.97
C LEU A 32 14.80 -5.78 -9.67
N LYS A 33 15.44 -6.38 -10.67
CA LYS A 33 16.78 -6.97 -10.54
C LYS A 33 17.84 -5.91 -10.20
N GLU A 34 17.80 -4.77 -10.88
CA GLU A 34 18.71 -3.66 -10.58
C GLU A 34 18.44 -3.06 -9.19
N LEU A 35 17.17 -2.83 -8.86
CA LEU A 35 16.76 -2.34 -7.53
C LEU A 35 17.22 -3.30 -6.42
N ASN A 36 17.12 -4.61 -6.64
CA ASN A 36 17.51 -5.63 -5.67
C ASN A 36 18.97 -5.53 -5.21
N LYS A 37 19.87 -5.06 -6.07
CA LYS A 37 21.28 -4.83 -5.71
C LYS A 37 21.44 -3.82 -4.57
N ASN A 38 20.50 -2.89 -4.46
CA ASN A 38 20.49 -1.84 -3.45
C ASN A 38 19.54 -2.12 -2.27
N VAL A 39 18.75 -3.20 -2.33
CA VAL A 39 17.85 -3.58 -1.22
C VAL A 39 18.63 -4.33 -0.16
N SER A 40 18.77 -3.75 1.01
CA SER A 40 19.44 -4.40 2.14
C SER A 40 18.58 -5.48 2.79
N GLN A 41 17.25 -5.30 2.79
CA GLN A 41 16.32 -6.22 3.43
C GLN A 41 14.92 -6.14 2.83
N TYR A 42 14.30 -7.32 2.65
CA TYR A 42 12.87 -7.48 2.41
C TYR A 42 12.16 -7.71 3.74
N THR A 43 11.17 -6.87 4.06
CA THR A 43 10.43 -6.93 5.32
C THR A 43 9.14 -7.73 5.17
N LYS A 44 8.76 -8.48 6.22
CA LYS A 44 7.51 -9.26 6.21
C LYS A 44 6.27 -8.39 6.41
N SER A 45 6.39 -7.31 7.16
CA SER A 45 5.30 -6.39 7.49
C SER A 45 5.36 -5.12 6.64
N GLY A 46 4.19 -4.60 6.26
CA GLY A 46 4.05 -3.38 5.47
C GLY A 46 4.74 -2.16 6.09
N ASN A 47 4.63 -2.00 7.40
CA ASN A 47 5.11 -0.80 8.10
C ASN A 47 6.56 -0.87 8.62
N THR A 48 7.25 -2.01 8.47
CA THR A 48 8.64 -2.13 8.97
C THR A 48 9.61 -1.22 8.20
N ALA A 49 9.46 -1.16 6.87
CA ALA A 49 10.32 -0.29 6.05
C ALA A 49 10.15 1.18 6.45
N THR A 50 8.91 1.61 6.69
CA THR A 50 8.55 2.96 7.11
C THR A 50 9.20 3.33 8.43
N ARG A 51 9.04 2.49 9.47
CA ARG A 51 9.64 2.73 10.80
C ARG A 51 11.16 2.79 10.75
N ASN A 52 11.79 1.93 9.95
CA ASN A 52 13.25 1.92 9.84
C ASN A 52 13.77 3.20 9.14
N THR A 53 13.03 3.71 8.15
CA THR A 53 13.36 4.99 7.52
C THR A 53 13.16 6.14 8.50
N ALA A 54 12.07 6.14 9.26
CA ALA A 54 11.79 7.16 10.27
C ALA A 54 12.86 7.23 11.37
N ARG A 55 13.49 6.10 11.69
CA ARG A 55 14.60 6.01 12.68
C ARG A 55 15.98 6.26 12.08
N GLY A 56 16.07 6.54 10.77
CA GLY A 56 17.36 6.72 10.10
C GLY A 56 18.17 5.44 9.85
N GLU A 57 17.57 4.26 10.09
CA GLU A 57 18.23 2.97 9.82
C GLU A 57 18.41 2.68 8.33
N THR A 58 17.60 3.33 7.49
CA THR A 58 17.63 3.26 6.04
C THR A 58 17.38 4.63 5.42
N ALA A 59 18.10 4.95 4.36
CA ALA A 59 17.91 6.22 3.65
C ALA A 59 16.58 6.27 2.90
N ILE A 60 16.13 5.16 2.33
CA ILE A 60 14.91 5.09 1.52
C ILE A 60 14.08 3.87 1.93
N GLY A 61 12.80 4.11 2.16
CA GLY A 61 11.79 3.08 2.35
C GLY A 61 10.74 3.13 1.25
N ILE A 62 10.33 1.98 0.75
CA ILE A 62 9.28 1.86 -0.26
C ILE A 62 8.07 1.21 0.40
N GLY A 63 6.93 1.87 0.41
CA GLY A 63 5.71 1.42 1.09
C GLY A 63 4.51 2.30 0.79
N PHE A 64 3.42 2.10 1.53
CA PHE A 64 2.26 2.98 1.43
C PHE A 64 2.53 4.36 2.03
N LEU A 65 2.16 5.39 1.30
CA LEU A 65 2.45 6.78 1.68
C LEU A 65 1.78 7.20 2.99
N HIS A 66 0.58 6.69 3.29
CA HIS A 66 -0.11 7.03 4.55
C HIS A 66 0.66 6.58 5.81
N GLU A 67 1.46 5.50 5.71
CA GLU A 67 2.33 5.06 6.81
C GLU A 67 3.47 6.06 7.05
N TYR A 68 4.02 6.65 5.99
CA TYR A 68 5.04 7.70 6.11
C TYR A 68 4.44 9.02 6.58
N SER A 69 3.19 9.33 6.20
CA SER A 69 2.45 10.47 6.75
C SER A 69 2.31 10.38 8.27
N LEU A 70 2.06 9.19 8.81
CA LEU A 70 2.02 8.95 10.25
C LEU A 70 3.37 9.24 10.92
N GLU A 71 4.45 8.73 10.38
CA GLU A 71 5.79 8.97 10.96
C GLU A 71 6.18 10.46 10.87
N LYS A 72 5.86 11.13 9.76
CA LYS A 72 6.07 12.58 9.60
C LYS A 72 5.22 13.39 10.60
N ALA A 73 3.97 13.01 10.83
CA ALA A 73 3.10 13.63 11.84
C ALA A 73 3.63 13.46 13.27
N LYS A 74 4.36 12.39 13.54
CA LYS A 74 5.07 12.14 14.81
C LYS A 74 6.42 12.86 14.92
N GLY A 75 6.79 13.67 13.92
CA GLY A 75 8.02 14.46 13.93
C GLY A 75 9.24 13.75 13.36
N ALA A 76 9.09 12.58 12.74
CA ALA A 76 10.21 11.93 12.07
C ALA A 76 10.70 12.76 10.86
N PRO A 77 12.01 12.87 10.63
CA PRO A 77 12.60 13.65 9.53
C PRO A 77 12.53 12.89 8.21
N VAL A 78 11.30 12.60 7.76
CA VAL A 78 11.04 11.89 6.50
C VAL A 78 10.34 12.78 5.49
N GLU A 79 10.70 12.63 4.22
CA GLU A 79 9.99 13.22 3.10
C GLU A 79 9.24 12.16 2.32
N LEU A 80 8.03 12.52 1.89
CA LEU A 80 7.17 11.66 1.08
C LEU A 80 7.35 12.01 -0.39
N VAL A 81 7.78 11.04 -1.16
CA VAL A 81 7.96 11.20 -2.61
C VAL A 81 6.90 10.39 -3.33
N VAL A 82 6.08 11.07 -4.11
CA VAL A 82 5.11 10.45 -5.02
C VAL A 82 5.81 10.26 -6.36
N PRO A 83 5.88 9.02 -6.91
CA PRO A 83 6.50 8.79 -8.21
C PRO A 83 5.77 9.53 -9.33
N CYS A 84 6.52 10.27 -10.16
CA CYS A 84 5.93 11.00 -11.29
C CYS A 84 5.41 10.07 -12.39
N GLU A 85 5.97 8.89 -12.51
CA GLU A 85 5.52 7.83 -13.44
C GLU A 85 4.13 7.31 -13.11
N GLY A 86 3.74 7.42 -11.86
CA GLY A 86 2.48 6.94 -11.35
C GLY A 86 2.63 5.94 -10.20
N THR A 87 1.57 5.75 -9.46
CA THR A 87 1.53 4.80 -8.35
C THR A 87 0.26 3.97 -8.37
N GLY A 88 0.39 2.71 -7.98
CA GLY A 88 -0.76 1.87 -7.65
C GLY A 88 -1.37 2.27 -6.31
N TYR A 89 -2.52 1.72 -6.03
CA TYR A 89 -3.27 1.99 -4.81
C TYR A 89 -4.10 0.78 -4.41
N GLU A 90 -4.60 0.78 -3.20
CA GLU A 90 -5.57 -0.18 -2.69
C GLU A 90 -6.79 0.57 -2.16
N ILE A 91 -7.96 -0.03 -2.32
CA ILE A 91 -9.21 0.46 -1.73
C ILE A 91 -9.59 -0.52 -0.63
N GLY A 92 -9.61 -0.05 0.61
CA GLY A 92 -10.07 -0.85 1.74
C GLY A 92 -11.54 -1.24 1.56
N GLY A 93 -11.85 -2.51 1.76
CA GLY A 93 -13.19 -3.04 1.65
C GLY A 93 -13.72 -3.60 2.97
N VAL A 94 -15.01 -3.47 3.17
CA VAL A 94 -15.76 -4.13 4.25
C VAL A 94 -16.84 -5.01 3.65
N SER A 95 -17.03 -6.22 4.18
CA SER A 95 -18.05 -7.15 3.70
C SER A 95 -18.73 -7.88 4.85
N ILE A 96 -19.95 -8.34 4.59
CA ILE A 96 -20.72 -9.15 5.53
C ILE A 96 -20.55 -10.61 5.15
N ILE A 97 -20.17 -11.43 6.13
CA ILE A 97 -19.99 -12.88 5.94
C ILE A 97 -21.36 -13.51 5.60
N LYS A 98 -21.39 -14.36 4.56
CA LYS A 98 -22.60 -15.14 4.23
C LYS A 98 -23.02 -15.99 5.43
N GLY A 99 -24.29 -15.87 5.82
CA GLY A 99 -24.83 -16.58 6.99
C GLY A 99 -24.48 -15.92 8.34
N ALA A 100 -24.14 -14.63 8.33
CA ALA A 100 -23.90 -13.87 9.56
C ALA A 100 -25.08 -14.02 10.53
N ARG A 101 -24.81 -14.39 11.79
CA ARG A 101 -25.86 -14.64 12.82
C ARG A 101 -26.65 -13.39 13.17
N ASN A 102 -26.01 -12.22 13.15
CA ASN A 102 -26.60 -10.93 13.46
C ASN A 102 -26.58 -10.04 12.23
N LEU A 103 -27.26 -10.46 11.15
CA LEU A 103 -27.19 -9.81 9.84
C LEU A 103 -27.59 -8.33 9.91
N GLU A 104 -28.67 -7.98 10.61
CA GLU A 104 -29.16 -6.60 10.69
C GLU A 104 -28.15 -5.70 11.42
N ASN A 105 -27.55 -6.16 12.51
CA ASN A 105 -26.47 -5.42 13.19
C ASN A 105 -25.22 -5.30 12.31
N ALA A 106 -24.91 -6.31 11.51
CA ALA A 106 -23.79 -6.25 10.57
C ALA A 106 -24.02 -5.20 9.48
N LYS A 107 -25.24 -5.06 8.97
CA LYS A 107 -25.62 -4.02 8.01
C LYS A 107 -25.46 -2.63 8.64
N LEU A 108 -26.02 -2.43 9.83
CA LEU A 108 -25.89 -1.16 10.57
C LEU A 108 -24.41 -0.78 10.80
N PHE A 109 -23.58 -1.76 11.13
CA PHE A 109 -22.14 -1.53 11.30
C PHE A 109 -21.47 -1.11 9.97
N VAL A 110 -21.80 -1.77 8.85
CA VAL A 110 -21.25 -1.41 7.53
C VAL A 110 -21.68 0.01 7.14
N ASP A 111 -22.96 0.34 7.30
CA ASP A 111 -23.48 1.67 7.00
C ASP A 111 -22.78 2.74 7.86
N TRP A 112 -22.61 2.47 9.15
CA TRP A 112 -21.83 3.34 10.04
C TRP A 112 -20.37 3.46 9.62
N ALA A 113 -19.70 2.35 9.30
CA ALA A 113 -18.28 2.36 8.90
C ALA A 113 -18.01 3.14 7.61
N LEU A 114 -19.02 3.25 6.74
CA LEU A 114 -18.96 4.04 5.51
C LEU A 114 -19.39 5.51 5.72
N SER A 115 -19.92 5.86 6.90
CA SER A 115 -20.33 7.22 7.19
C SER A 115 -19.16 8.21 7.29
N LYS A 116 -19.46 9.48 7.11
CA LYS A 116 -18.51 10.57 7.32
C LYS A 116 -17.86 10.50 8.70
N GLU A 117 -18.68 10.36 9.73
CA GLU A 117 -18.27 10.37 11.14
C GLU A 117 -17.29 9.24 11.43
N ALA A 118 -17.59 8.01 10.97
CA ALA A 118 -16.74 6.86 11.19
C ALA A 118 -15.41 6.97 10.46
N GLN A 119 -15.42 7.42 9.21
CA GLN A 119 -14.21 7.60 8.44
C GLN A 119 -13.32 8.70 9.02
N GLU A 120 -13.88 9.81 9.47
CA GLU A 120 -13.10 10.86 10.14
C GLU A 120 -12.49 10.42 11.47
N LEU A 121 -13.13 9.49 12.21
CA LEU A 121 -12.55 8.92 13.43
C LEU A 121 -11.21 8.21 13.18
N THR A 122 -10.97 7.69 11.99
CA THR A 122 -9.72 6.99 11.66
C THR A 122 -8.50 7.89 11.87
N TRP A 123 -8.58 9.15 11.52
CA TRP A 123 -7.48 10.09 11.72
C TRP A 123 -7.65 10.95 12.98
N LYS A 124 -8.88 11.32 13.35
CA LYS A 124 -9.13 12.15 14.55
C LYS A 124 -8.78 11.43 15.85
N LYS A 125 -8.89 10.09 15.87
CA LYS A 125 -8.65 9.27 17.06
C LYS A 125 -7.72 8.08 16.81
N GLY A 126 -7.63 7.58 15.57
CA GLY A 126 -6.93 6.35 15.23
C GLY A 126 -5.54 6.55 14.62
N GLU A 127 -5.08 7.79 14.46
CA GLU A 127 -3.76 8.10 13.83
C GLU A 127 -3.56 7.44 12.44
N ALA A 128 -4.64 7.19 11.70
CA ALA A 128 -4.58 6.60 10.36
C ALA A 128 -4.84 7.68 9.30
N TYR A 129 -3.84 7.99 8.51
CA TYR A 129 -3.85 9.10 7.55
C TYR A 129 -4.03 8.67 6.10
N SER A 130 -4.80 7.61 5.90
CA SER A 130 -5.26 7.19 4.56
C SER A 130 -6.23 8.22 3.98
N ILE A 131 -6.28 8.31 2.66
CA ILE A 131 -7.29 9.12 1.97
C ILE A 131 -8.65 8.46 2.19
N LEU A 132 -9.61 9.25 2.68
CA LEU A 132 -10.97 8.78 2.97
C LEU A 132 -11.77 8.66 1.67
N THR A 133 -12.55 7.58 1.56
CA THR A 133 -13.37 7.31 0.37
C THR A 133 -14.74 7.98 0.39
N ASN A 134 -15.25 8.35 1.56
CA ASN A 134 -16.47 9.13 1.67
C ASN A 134 -16.20 10.58 1.23
N SER A 135 -16.83 11.01 0.14
CA SER A 135 -16.61 12.32 -0.48
C SER A 135 -17.04 13.52 0.37
N THR A 136 -17.86 13.28 1.41
CA THR A 136 -18.31 14.32 2.35
C THR A 136 -17.45 14.39 3.61
N ALA A 137 -16.57 13.41 3.83
CA ALA A 137 -15.68 13.36 4.98
C ALA A 137 -14.51 14.34 4.83
N GLU A 138 -14.14 14.96 5.96
CA GLU A 138 -12.96 15.81 6.05
C GLU A 138 -11.69 14.98 6.03
N GLN A 139 -10.81 15.25 5.07
CA GLN A 139 -9.52 14.59 4.98
C GLN A 139 -8.59 15.03 6.11
N SER A 140 -7.72 14.14 6.57
CA SER A 140 -6.67 14.49 7.53
C SER A 140 -5.75 15.57 6.94
N PRO A 141 -5.30 16.56 7.75
CA PRO A 141 -4.28 17.51 7.32
C PRO A 141 -2.91 16.85 7.05
N TYR A 142 -2.71 15.62 7.51
CA TYR A 142 -1.52 14.82 7.25
C TYR A 142 -1.69 13.87 6.07
N ALA A 143 -2.89 13.68 5.55
CA ALA A 143 -3.10 12.88 4.34
C ALA A 143 -2.54 13.61 3.12
N LEU A 144 -2.08 12.86 2.14
CA LEU A 144 -1.67 13.43 0.86
C LEU A 144 -2.89 14.01 0.12
N ASP A 145 -2.69 15.11 -0.57
CA ASP A 145 -3.71 15.62 -1.47
C ASP A 145 -3.88 14.64 -2.65
N PHE A 146 -5.07 14.06 -2.74
CA PHE A 146 -5.42 13.12 -3.79
C PHE A 146 -5.14 13.66 -5.20
N LYS A 147 -5.32 14.97 -5.41
CA LYS A 147 -5.09 15.63 -6.70
C LYS A 147 -3.62 15.72 -7.08
N SER A 148 -2.71 15.60 -6.11
CA SER A 148 -1.27 15.63 -6.34
C SER A 148 -0.69 14.25 -6.68
N ILE A 149 -1.49 13.19 -6.62
CA ILE A 149 -1.07 11.82 -6.83
C ILE A 149 -1.43 11.36 -8.24
N ASN A 150 -0.42 10.97 -9.02
CA ASN A 150 -0.64 10.32 -10.30
C ASN A 150 -0.98 8.84 -10.08
N LEU A 151 -2.28 8.51 -9.99
CA LEU A 151 -2.74 7.13 -9.87
C LEU A 151 -2.78 6.45 -11.24
N ILE A 152 -2.22 5.24 -11.33
CA ILE A 152 -2.40 4.41 -12.53
C ILE A 152 -3.83 3.88 -12.61
N ASN A 153 -4.29 3.53 -13.80
CA ASN A 153 -5.53 2.77 -13.96
C ASN A 153 -5.27 1.30 -13.56
N TYR A 154 -5.33 1.04 -12.24
CA TYR A 154 -4.96 -0.27 -11.69
C TYR A 154 -6.02 -1.33 -12.01
N ASP A 155 -5.62 -2.37 -12.73
CA ASP A 155 -6.48 -3.49 -13.11
C ASP A 155 -6.62 -4.48 -11.94
N PHE A 156 -7.61 -4.22 -11.06
CA PHE A 156 -7.87 -5.04 -9.87
C PHE A 156 -8.33 -6.45 -10.22
N ASP A 157 -9.08 -6.63 -11.30
CA ASP A 157 -9.59 -7.95 -11.70
C ASP A 157 -8.45 -8.86 -12.14
N LYS A 158 -7.59 -8.36 -13.00
CA LYS A 158 -6.43 -9.10 -13.50
C LYS A 158 -5.43 -9.40 -12.40
N TYR A 159 -4.98 -8.38 -11.67
CA TYR A 159 -3.92 -8.53 -10.68
C TYR A 159 -4.42 -9.00 -9.31
N GLY A 160 -5.74 -9.01 -9.08
CA GLY A 160 -6.40 -9.68 -7.95
C GLY A 160 -6.57 -11.20 -8.14
N SER A 161 -6.38 -11.70 -9.37
CA SER A 161 -6.46 -13.13 -9.66
C SER A 161 -5.42 -13.93 -8.88
N SER A 162 -5.85 -15.00 -8.21
CA SER A 162 -5.00 -15.87 -7.42
C SER A 162 -3.90 -16.54 -8.25
N ASP A 163 -4.21 -16.95 -9.47
CA ASP A 163 -3.28 -17.64 -10.34
C ASP A 163 -2.18 -16.70 -10.85
N LEU A 164 -2.57 -15.50 -11.30
CA LEU A 164 -1.59 -14.50 -11.73
C LEU A 164 -0.70 -14.07 -10.57
N ARG A 165 -1.30 -13.82 -9.41
CA ARG A 165 -0.56 -13.45 -8.19
C ARG A 165 0.49 -14.51 -7.84
N LYS A 166 0.09 -15.80 -7.81
CA LYS A 166 1.00 -16.90 -7.52
C LYS A 166 2.15 -16.95 -8.53
N ARG A 167 1.84 -16.85 -9.83
CA ARG A 167 2.85 -16.86 -10.89
C ARG A 167 3.86 -15.71 -10.75
N LEU A 168 3.37 -14.49 -10.55
CA LEU A 168 4.22 -13.31 -10.43
C LEU A 168 5.08 -13.34 -9.18
N ILE A 169 4.55 -13.84 -8.06
CA ILE A 169 5.31 -13.99 -6.82
C ILE A 169 6.41 -15.05 -7.01
N THR A 170 6.09 -16.20 -7.61
CA THR A 170 7.08 -17.24 -7.91
C THR A 170 8.20 -16.67 -8.77
N LYS A 171 7.85 -16.04 -9.90
CA LYS A 171 8.84 -15.39 -10.77
C LYS A 171 9.68 -14.35 -10.03
N TRP A 172 9.09 -13.55 -9.16
CA TRP A 172 9.84 -12.57 -8.37
C TRP A 172 10.83 -13.24 -7.41
N VAL A 173 10.45 -14.36 -6.79
CA VAL A 173 11.37 -15.11 -5.92
C VAL A 173 12.55 -15.63 -6.71
N ASP A 174 12.29 -16.30 -7.82
CA ASP A 174 13.31 -16.96 -8.61
C ASP A 174 14.23 -15.95 -9.31
N ASP A 175 13.66 -14.95 -9.97
CA ASP A 175 14.37 -14.02 -10.83
C ASP A 175 15.00 -12.83 -10.10
N VAL A 176 14.49 -12.47 -8.91
CA VAL A 176 14.91 -11.25 -8.20
C VAL A 176 15.45 -11.56 -6.82
N LYS A 177 14.66 -12.23 -5.97
CA LYS A 177 15.01 -12.41 -4.56
C LYS A 177 16.21 -13.35 -4.37
N LEU A 178 16.22 -14.47 -5.10
CA LEU A 178 17.28 -15.49 -5.02
C LEU A 178 18.44 -15.22 -5.98
N ALA A 179 18.32 -14.27 -6.88
CA ALA A 179 19.36 -13.90 -7.85
C ALA A 179 20.45 -12.97 -7.29
N LYS A 180 20.57 -12.88 -5.98
CA LYS A 180 21.63 -12.11 -5.28
C LYS A 180 22.95 -12.84 -5.29
#